data_64c481576f3dca154ba9a3eca9a3e43f
#
_entry.id   64c481576f3dca154ba9a3eca9a3e43f
#
_cell.length_a   1.000
_cell.length_b   1.000
_cell.length_c   1.000
_cell.angle_alpha   90.00
_cell.angle_beta   90.00
_cell.angle_gamma   90.00
#
_symmetry.space_group_name_H-M   'P 1'
#
loop_
_entity.id
_entity.type
_entity.pdbx_description
1 polymer ?
#
loop_
_entity_poly.entity_id
_entity_poly.type
_entity_poly.pdbx_seq_one_letter_code
_entity_poly.pdbx_strand_id
1 'polypeptide(L)'
;MCIRDRYHIDLRPDELGDTVVTVGDPDRVREVSKYFDKIEVKRQHREFISHTGYIGKKRITVLSSGIGPDNIDIVVNELDALVNIDFETREVKKQLKSLNIIRIGTSGSLQADIPVDSFVASTHGLGIDNLLNFYRYEQNDEEQQLIHSFVTHTQIHGQIGHPYITSGAASLIKHFVKDFYHGITVTCPGFYGPQGRICLLYTSRCV
;
A
#
# COMPACT_ATOMS: atom_id res chain seq x y z
N MET A 1 14.07 6.99 23.57
CA MET A 1 13.15 6.81 22.43
C MET A 1 12.11 7.90 22.51
N CYS A 2 12.08 8.81 21.56
CA CYS A 2 11.19 9.98 21.61
C CYS A 2 9.74 9.54 21.42
N ILE A 3 8.86 9.89 22.36
CA ILE A 3 7.49 9.37 22.46
C ILE A 3 6.52 10.10 21.52
N ARG A 4 6.99 11.13 20.78
CA ARG A 4 6.16 12.05 19.99
C ARG A 4 6.18 11.81 18.47
N ASP A 5 6.99 10.88 18.01
CA ASP A 5 7.15 10.51 16.60
C ASP A 5 7.04 8.99 16.39
N ARG A 6 6.89 8.57 15.17
CA ARG A 6 6.98 7.16 14.80
C ARG A 6 8.40 6.84 14.37
N TYR A 7 8.94 5.78 14.95
CA TYR A 7 10.36 5.43 14.83
C TYR A 7 10.79 5.19 13.39
N HIS A 8 9.94 4.53 12.57
CA HIS A 8 10.33 4.20 11.21
C HIS A 8 10.00 5.32 10.23
N ILE A 9 8.78 5.88 10.26
CA ILE A 9 8.38 6.93 9.32
C ILE A 9 8.78 8.34 9.75
N ASP A 10 9.24 8.51 10.99
CA ASP A 10 9.73 9.79 11.58
C ASP A 10 8.76 10.98 11.40
N LEU A 11 7.45 10.70 11.44
CA LEU A 11 6.40 11.71 11.35
C LEU A 11 5.75 11.96 12.72
N ARG A 12 5.24 13.18 12.88
CA ARG A 12 4.42 13.60 14.03
C ARG A 12 2.95 13.70 13.60
N PRO A 13 2.02 13.63 14.56
CA PRO A 13 0.59 13.75 14.26
C PRO A 13 0.20 15.02 13.50
N ASP A 14 0.82 16.15 13.85
CA ASP A 14 0.58 17.46 13.26
C ASP A 14 1.23 17.62 11.87
N GLU A 15 2.15 16.74 11.53
CA GLU A 15 2.85 16.72 10.22
C GLU A 15 2.12 15.92 9.15
N LEU A 16 1.13 15.10 9.51
CA LEU A 16 0.41 14.20 8.61
C LEU A 16 -0.81 14.89 7.96
N GLY A 17 -0.97 14.71 6.65
CA GLY A 17 -2.19 15.07 5.93
C GLY A 17 -3.25 13.97 6.01
N ASP A 18 -4.53 14.32 5.82
CA ASP A 18 -5.64 13.36 5.82
C ASP A 18 -5.63 12.41 4.60
N THR A 19 -4.93 12.82 3.55
CA THR A 19 -4.67 12.01 2.37
C THR A 19 -3.19 11.66 2.32
N VAL A 20 -2.90 10.38 2.27
CA VAL A 20 -1.55 9.84 2.19
C VAL A 20 -1.37 9.13 0.86
N VAL A 21 -0.40 9.58 0.08
CA VAL A 21 0.03 8.90 -1.14
C VAL A 21 1.26 8.05 -0.79
N THR A 22 1.17 6.74 -0.97
CA THR A 22 2.32 5.85 -0.75
C THR A 22 2.96 5.47 -2.07
N VAL A 23 4.30 5.44 -2.09
CA VAL A 23 5.12 5.00 -3.22
C VAL A 23 6.14 3.97 -2.73
N GLY A 24 6.53 3.02 -3.58
CA GLY A 24 7.52 2.00 -3.17
C GLY A 24 8.94 2.57 -3.09
N ASP A 25 9.32 3.37 -4.08
CA ASP A 25 10.66 3.91 -4.24
C ASP A 25 10.79 5.27 -3.53
N PRO A 26 11.80 5.48 -2.68
CA PRO A 26 12.08 6.75 -2.03
C PRO A 26 12.22 7.94 -3.01
N ASP A 27 12.82 7.73 -4.17
CA ASP A 27 13.01 8.81 -5.15
C ASP A 27 11.69 9.30 -5.75
N ARG A 28 10.67 8.44 -5.81
CA ARG A 28 9.32 8.82 -6.26
C ARG A 28 8.61 9.79 -5.34
N VAL A 29 9.01 9.91 -4.09
CA VAL A 29 8.45 10.94 -3.18
C VAL A 29 8.67 12.33 -3.75
N ARG A 30 9.85 12.59 -4.33
CA ARG A 30 10.18 13.86 -4.97
C ARG A 30 9.39 14.08 -6.26
N GLU A 31 9.20 13.00 -7.04
CA GLU A 31 8.42 13.03 -8.28
C GLU A 31 6.93 13.35 -8.03
N VAL A 32 6.36 12.91 -6.93
CA VAL A 32 5.00 13.28 -6.53
C VAL A 32 4.96 14.69 -5.94
N SER A 33 5.86 14.99 -5.02
CA SER A 33 5.84 16.26 -4.30
C SER A 33 6.26 17.48 -5.14
N LYS A 34 6.81 17.31 -6.34
CA LYS A 34 7.06 18.40 -7.27
C LYS A 34 5.78 19.11 -7.75
N TYR A 35 4.63 18.44 -7.61
CA TYR A 35 3.32 19.01 -7.94
C TYR A 35 2.66 19.72 -6.74
N PHE A 36 3.31 19.75 -5.58
CA PHE A 36 2.81 20.48 -4.43
C PHE A 36 3.07 21.98 -4.62
N ASP A 37 2.06 22.80 -4.36
CA ASP A 37 2.19 24.26 -4.37
C ASP A 37 3.17 24.74 -3.29
N LYS A 38 3.18 24.02 -2.16
CA LYS A 38 4.07 24.27 -1.03
C LYS A 38 4.35 22.97 -0.29
N ILE A 39 5.61 22.71 0.01
CA ILE A 39 6.03 21.64 0.92
C ILE A 39 6.27 22.26 2.30
N GLU A 40 5.61 21.73 3.34
CA GLU A 40 5.75 22.18 4.71
C GLU A 40 6.74 21.36 5.51
N VAL A 41 6.71 20.03 5.29
CA VAL A 41 7.52 19.07 6.07
C VAL A 41 8.24 18.13 5.13
N LYS A 42 9.49 17.85 5.44
CA LYS A 42 10.29 16.78 4.83
C LYS A 42 10.92 15.98 5.94
N ARG A 43 10.76 14.66 5.89
CA ARG A 43 11.36 13.71 6.81
C ARG A 43 12.05 12.60 6.02
N GLN A 44 13.08 12.05 6.62
CA GLN A 44 13.77 10.89 6.07
C GLN A 44 14.37 10.07 7.20
N HIS A 45 14.00 8.81 7.27
CA HIS A 45 14.61 7.83 8.12
C HIS A 45 14.63 6.49 7.41
N ARG A 46 15.81 5.91 7.24
CA ARG A 46 16.02 4.70 6.43
C ARG A 46 15.47 4.88 5.00
N GLU A 47 14.68 3.90 4.51
CA GLU A 47 13.96 3.95 3.23
C GLU A 47 12.67 4.76 3.27
N PHE A 48 12.26 5.23 4.44
CA PHE A 48 11.04 6.03 4.61
C PHE A 48 11.36 7.50 4.41
N ILE A 49 10.97 8.03 3.27
CA ILE A 49 11.01 9.47 2.96
C ILE A 49 9.58 9.98 2.91
N SER A 50 9.31 11.09 3.54
CA SER A 50 8.00 11.73 3.47
C SER A 50 8.10 13.23 3.20
N HIS A 51 7.19 13.72 2.36
CA HIS A 51 6.93 15.13 2.16
C HIS A 51 5.46 15.42 2.43
N THR A 52 5.18 16.40 3.27
CA THR A 52 3.82 16.91 3.49
C THR A 52 3.71 18.32 2.96
N GLY A 53 2.63 18.62 2.27
CA GLY A 53 2.40 19.91 1.65
C GLY A 53 0.99 20.06 1.10
N TYR A 54 0.80 21.02 0.21
CA TYR A 54 -0.51 21.38 -0.33
C TYR A 54 -0.58 21.25 -1.83
N ILE A 55 -1.76 20.82 -2.31
CA ILE A 55 -2.24 21.00 -3.68
C ILE A 55 -3.57 21.73 -3.56
N GLY A 56 -3.61 22.99 -3.95
CA GLY A 56 -4.73 23.88 -3.69
C GLY A 56 -4.99 24.00 -2.18
N LYS A 57 -6.18 23.59 -1.76
CA LYS A 57 -6.58 23.60 -0.34
C LYS A 57 -6.39 22.25 0.37
N LYS A 58 -5.93 21.22 -0.34
CA LYS A 58 -5.78 19.87 0.22
C LYS A 58 -4.37 19.67 0.75
N ARG A 59 -4.27 19.30 2.01
CA ARG A 59 -3.01 18.90 2.64
C ARG A 59 -2.78 17.41 2.39
N ILE A 60 -1.66 17.07 1.77
CA ILE A 60 -1.33 15.72 1.32
C ILE A 60 0.04 15.36 1.87
N THR A 61 0.18 14.13 2.33
CA THR A 61 1.48 13.52 2.64
C THR A 61 1.82 12.51 1.57
N VAL A 62 3.00 12.58 0.98
CA VAL A 62 3.57 11.51 0.17
C VAL A 62 4.66 10.82 0.98
N LEU A 63 4.65 9.47 0.98
CA LEU A 63 5.52 8.64 1.81
C LEU A 63 6.03 7.44 1.01
N SER A 64 7.34 7.19 1.05
CA SER A 64 7.89 5.93 0.55
C SER A 64 7.68 4.81 1.56
N SER A 65 7.23 3.66 1.07
CA SER A 65 7.04 2.46 1.87
C SER A 65 8.18 1.45 1.75
N GLY A 66 9.15 1.69 0.85
CA GLY A 66 10.12 0.66 0.53
C GLY A 66 9.49 -0.56 -0.17
N ILE A 67 10.10 -1.72 -0.02
CA ILE A 67 9.73 -2.98 -0.66
C ILE A 67 9.37 -4.01 0.41
N GLY A 68 8.33 -4.79 0.13
CA GLY A 68 7.94 -5.95 0.91
C GLY A 68 6.79 -5.72 1.88
N PRO A 69 6.14 -6.82 2.32
CA PRO A 69 5.00 -6.77 3.24
C PRO A 69 5.39 -6.21 4.62
N ASP A 70 6.60 -6.48 5.11
CA ASP A 70 7.10 -5.99 6.41
C ASP A 70 7.05 -4.46 6.49
N ASN A 71 7.51 -3.80 5.42
CA ASN A 71 7.47 -2.34 5.35
C ASN A 71 6.05 -1.78 5.28
N ILE A 72 5.15 -2.47 4.57
CA ILE A 72 3.73 -2.08 4.52
C ILE A 72 3.10 -2.20 5.89
N ASP A 73 3.39 -3.28 6.61
CA ASP A 73 2.95 -3.49 7.99
C ASP A 73 3.37 -2.33 8.90
N ILE A 74 4.65 -1.96 8.86
CA ILE A 74 5.19 -0.84 9.61
C ILE A 74 4.47 0.47 9.26
N VAL A 75 4.39 0.80 7.96
CA VAL A 75 3.83 2.06 7.49
C VAL A 75 2.37 2.21 7.87
N VAL A 76 1.54 1.20 7.63
CA VAL A 76 0.10 1.27 7.91
C VAL A 76 -0.16 1.40 9.41
N ASN A 77 0.52 0.59 10.23
CA ASN A 77 0.37 0.66 11.69
C ASN A 77 0.89 1.98 12.27
N GLU A 78 2.00 2.51 11.77
CA GLU A 78 2.51 3.79 12.26
C GLU A 78 1.65 4.98 11.82
N LEU A 79 1.07 4.95 10.60
CA LEU A 79 0.10 5.94 10.15
C LEU A 79 -1.19 5.92 10.99
N ASP A 80 -1.73 4.71 11.25
CA ASP A 80 -2.91 4.55 12.11
C ASP A 80 -2.64 5.11 13.52
N ALA A 81 -1.52 4.75 14.08
CA ALA A 81 -1.15 5.21 15.40
C ALA A 81 -0.96 6.74 15.50
N LEU A 82 -0.43 7.40 14.45
CA LEU A 82 -0.32 8.87 14.44
C LEU A 82 -1.68 9.56 14.59
N VAL A 83 -2.74 8.99 14.03
CA VAL A 83 -4.06 9.61 14.08
C VAL A 83 -4.94 9.11 15.22
N ASN A 84 -4.72 7.87 15.69
CA ASN A 84 -5.64 7.18 16.60
C ASN A 84 -5.08 6.90 18.02
N ILE A 85 -3.78 7.12 18.25
CA ILE A 85 -3.20 6.97 19.58
C ILE A 85 -2.91 8.36 20.18
N ASP A 86 -3.27 8.53 21.44
CA ASP A 86 -2.81 9.63 22.25
C ASP A 86 -1.41 9.30 22.80
N PHE A 87 -0.40 10.09 22.38
CA PHE A 87 0.99 9.80 22.76
C PHE A 87 1.37 10.22 24.17
N GLU A 88 0.53 10.99 24.84
CA GLU A 88 0.75 11.36 26.24
C GLU A 88 0.24 10.25 27.17
N THR A 89 -0.99 9.80 26.93
CA THR A 89 -1.62 8.73 27.72
C THR A 89 -1.25 7.32 27.22
N ARG A 90 -0.84 7.19 25.95
CA ARG A 90 -0.58 5.93 25.23
C ARG A 90 -1.82 5.07 25.06
N GLU A 91 -2.97 5.68 25.02
CA GLU A 91 -4.27 5.02 24.85
C GLU A 91 -4.84 5.33 23.48
N VAL A 92 -5.74 4.45 23.04
CA VAL A 92 -6.54 4.68 21.82
C VAL A 92 -7.47 5.86 22.07
N LYS A 93 -7.48 6.82 21.13
CA LYS A 93 -8.37 7.98 21.20
C LYS A 93 -9.83 7.55 21.18
N LYS A 94 -10.67 8.25 21.93
CA LYS A 94 -12.12 8.00 21.96
C LYS A 94 -12.77 8.23 20.59
N GLN A 95 -12.25 9.17 19.82
CA GLN A 95 -12.72 9.48 18.48
C GLN A 95 -11.66 9.05 17.47
N LEU A 96 -11.96 8.00 16.73
CA LEU A 96 -11.06 7.47 15.70
C LEU A 96 -11.18 8.27 14.40
N LYS A 97 -10.06 8.38 13.70
CA LYS A 97 -9.93 9.07 12.42
C LYS A 97 -9.48 8.08 11.35
N SER A 98 -10.14 8.10 10.20
CA SER A 98 -9.72 7.35 9.02
C SER A 98 -8.86 8.22 8.10
N LEU A 99 -7.85 7.62 7.48
CA LEU A 99 -7.01 8.22 6.45
C LEU A 99 -7.43 7.76 5.06
N ASN A 100 -7.30 8.64 4.08
CA ASN A 100 -7.38 8.25 2.67
C ASN A 100 -5.98 7.84 2.21
N ILE A 101 -5.76 6.54 1.99
CA ILE A 101 -4.46 6.03 1.55
C ILE A 101 -4.57 5.63 0.07
N ILE A 102 -3.72 6.20 -0.77
CA ILE A 102 -3.64 5.91 -2.20
C ILE A 102 -2.22 5.43 -2.50
N ARG A 103 -2.08 4.22 -3.02
CA ARG A 103 -0.77 3.70 -3.43
C ARG A 103 -0.55 3.91 -4.92
N ILE A 104 0.54 4.60 -5.25
CA ILE A 104 1.02 4.74 -6.63
C ILE A 104 2.20 3.78 -6.82
N GLY A 105 2.03 2.82 -7.71
CA GLY A 105 3.04 1.80 -7.97
C GLY A 105 3.06 1.38 -9.43
N THR A 106 3.86 0.38 -9.73
CA THR A 106 3.91 -0.30 -11.02
C THR A 106 3.61 -1.78 -10.82
N SER A 107 2.98 -2.41 -11.80
CA SER A 107 2.68 -3.84 -11.81
C SER A 107 2.89 -4.41 -13.22
N GLY A 108 3.15 -5.70 -13.31
CA GLY A 108 2.98 -6.43 -14.55
C GLY A 108 1.50 -6.73 -14.79
N SER A 109 1.08 -6.83 -16.06
CA SER A 109 -0.24 -7.32 -16.40
C SER A 109 -0.19 -8.82 -16.74
N LEU A 110 -1.19 -9.57 -16.26
CA LEU A 110 -1.48 -10.95 -16.67
C LEU A 110 -2.55 -10.99 -17.78
N GLN A 111 -3.09 -9.82 -18.16
CA GLN A 111 -4.11 -9.67 -19.18
C GLN A 111 -3.48 -9.15 -20.45
N ALA A 112 -3.70 -9.85 -21.56
CA ALA A 112 -3.10 -9.52 -22.86
C ALA A 112 -3.72 -8.26 -23.51
N ASP A 113 -4.94 -7.92 -23.11
CA ASP A 113 -5.72 -6.78 -23.60
C ASP A 113 -5.41 -5.45 -22.86
N ILE A 114 -4.56 -5.49 -21.83
CA ILE A 114 -4.08 -4.29 -21.16
C ILE A 114 -2.69 -3.93 -21.69
N PRO A 115 -2.58 -2.88 -22.51
CA PRO A 115 -1.28 -2.47 -23.07
C PRO A 115 -0.28 -2.02 -22.01
N VAL A 116 1.00 -2.06 -22.35
CA VAL A 116 2.06 -1.43 -21.55
C VAL A 116 1.77 0.08 -21.44
N ASP A 117 2.20 0.69 -20.33
CA ASP A 117 1.97 2.10 -20.00
C ASP A 117 0.50 2.49 -19.75
N SER A 118 -0.37 1.49 -19.54
CA SER A 118 -1.76 1.73 -19.12
C SER A 118 -1.85 2.09 -17.64
N PHE A 119 -2.84 2.92 -17.32
CA PHE A 119 -3.24 3.17 -15.93
C PHE A 119 -4.24 2.11 -15.47
N VAL A 120 -3.97 1.51 -14.30
CA VAL A 120 -4.85 0.52 -13.69
C VAL A 120 -5.24 0.97 -12.30
N ALA A 121 -6.54 1.01 -12.02
CA ALA A 121 -7.09 1.20 -10.68
C ALA A 121 -7.48 -0.16 -10.09
N SER A 122 -6.83 -0.55 -9.00
CA SER A 122 -7.13 -1.81 -8.32
C SER A 122 -8.46 -1.72 -7.60
N THR A 123 -9.43 -2.50 -8.02
CA THR A 123 -10.71 -2.65 -7.32
C THR A 123 -10.57 -3.53 -6.09
N HIS A 124 -9.66 -4.50 -6.17
CA HIS A 124 -9.32 -5.41 -5.06
C HIS A 124 -7.80 -5.63 -5.00
N GLY A 125 -7.32 -5.85 -3.79
CA GLY A 125 -5.98 -6.35 -3.52
C GLY A 125 -6.03 -7.81 -3.06
N LEU A 126 -5.37 -8.72 -3.80
CA LEU A 126 -5.22 -10.12 -3.43
C LEU A 126 -3.82 -10.35 -2.90
N GLY A 127 -3.69 -10.82 -1.67
CA GLY A 127 -2.42 -11.11 -1.03
C GLY A 127 -2.15 -12.61 -0.94
N ILE A 128 -0.95 -13.01 -1.37
CA ILE A 128 -0.40 -14.34 -1.17
C ILE A 128 0.87 -14.28 -0.30
N ASP A 129 1.04 -13.17 0.41
CA ASP A 129 2.17 -12.88 1.29
C ASP A 129 1.94 -13.26 2.75
N ASN A 130 0.75 -13.70 3.09
CA ASN A 130 0.28 -14.07 4.42
C ASN A 130 0.15 -12.92 5.44
N LEU A 131 0.45 -11.67 5.09
CA LEU A 131 0.50 -10.58 6.07
C LEU A 131 -0.83 -10.40 6.81
N LEU A 132 -1.94 -10.35 6.08
CA LEU A 132 -3.25 -10.08 6.68
C LEU A 132 -3.76 -11.21 7.58
N ASN A 133 -3.19 -12.43 7.47
CA ASN A 133 -3.54 -13.55 8.33
C ASN A 133 -3.12 -13.35 9.80
N PHE A 134 -2.24 -12.38 10.08
CA PHE A 134 -1.88 -11.97 11.45
C PHE A 134 -2.84 -10.94 12.05
N TYR A 135 -3.79 -10.44 11.25
CA TYR A 135 -4.77 -9.43 11.64
C TYR A 135 -6.18 -9.99 11.67
N ARG A 136 -7.01 -9.45 12.56
CA ARG A 136 -8.44 -9.74 12.53
C ARG A 136 -9.08 -8.92 11.42
N TYR A 137 -9.60 -9.59 10.39
CA TYR A 137 -10.34 -8.97 9.30
C TYR A 137 -11.55 -9.84 8.92
N GLU A 138 -12.55 -9.23 8.33
CA GLU A 138 -13.76 -9.90 7.86
C GLU A 138 -13.87 -9.70 6.36
N GLN A 139 -14.18 -10.78 5.65
CA GLN A 139 -14.41 -10.75 4.21
C GLN A 139 -15.92 -10.73 3.96
N ASN A 140 -16.34 -9.89 3.02
CA ASN A 140 -17.70 -9.92 2.52
C ASN A 140 -17.93 -11.09 1.55
N ASP A 141 -19.19 -11.31 1.12
CA ASP A 141 -19.55 -12.43 0.26
C ASP A 141 -18.83 -12.42 -1.09
N GLU A 142 -18.63 -11.24 -1.69
CA GLU A 142 -17.90 -11.07 -2.95
C GLU A 142 -16.43 -11.45 -2.78
N GLU A 143 -15.78 -10.97 -1.75
CA GLU A 143 -14.39 -11.29 -1.43
C GLU A 143 -14.20 -12.80 -1.18
N GLN A 144 -15.13 -13.43 -0.47
CA GLN A 144 -15.12 -14.88 -0.24
C GLN A 144 -15.25 -15.67 -1.55
N GLN A 145 -16.14 -15.25 -2.46
CA GLN A 145 -16.32 -15.89 -3.77
C GLN A 145 -15.08 -15.73 -4.65
N LEU A 146 -14.46 -14.53 -4.65
CA LEU A 146 -13.25 -14.27 -5.41
C LEU A 146 -12.07 -15.13 -4.93
N ILE A 147 -11.87 -15.24 -3.61
CA ILE A 147 -10.84 -16.09 -3.03
C ILE A 147 -11.10 -17.56 -3.34
N HIS A 148 -12.33 -18.03 -3.18
CA HIS A 148 -12.68 -19.41 -3.52
C HIS A 148 -12.38 -19.72 -4.99
N SER A 149 -12.75 -18.83 -5.90
CA SER A 149 -12.48 -18.98 -7.34
C SER A 149 -10.99 -18.99 -7.63
N PHE A 150 -10.22 -18.07 -7.03
CA PHE A 150 -8.77 -18.01 -7.19
C PHE A 150 -8.09 -19.30 -6.73
N VAL A 151 -8.42 -19.77 -5.54
CA VAL A 151 -7.83 -20.97 -4.96
C VAL A 151 -8.19 -22.23 -5.76
N THR A 152 -9.45 -22.35 -6.18
CA THR A 152 -9.92 -23.47 -6.99
C THR A 152 -9.24 -23.51 -8.35
N HIS A 153 -9.08 -22.35 -9.01
CA HIS A 153 -8.46 -22.26 -10.32
C HIS A 153 -6.95 -22.51 -10.28
N THR A 154 -6.26 -21.94 -9.31
CA THR A 154 -4.79 -22.00 -9.24
C THR A 154 -4.27 -23.26 -8.56
N GLN A 155 -5.10 -23.95 -7.78
CA GLN A 155 -4.74 -25.10 -6.94
C GLN A 155 -3.52 -24.83 -6.03
N ILE A 156 -3.34 -23.57 -5.65
CA ILE A 156 -2.17 -23.06 -4.92
C ILE A 156 -2.17 -23.43 -3.42
N HIS A 157 -3.18 -24.17 -2.98
CA HIS A 157 -3.34 -24.64 -1.61
C HIS A 157 -2.12 -25.41 -1.10
N GLY A 158 -1.73 -25.12 0.13
CA GLY A 158 -0.65 -25.79 0.84
C GLY A 158 0.76 -25.31 0.48
N GLN A 159 0.92 -24.53 -0.58
CA GLN A 159 2.22 -23.99 -0.95
C GLN A 159 2.44 -22.55 -0.44
N ILE A 160 1.38 -21.76 -0.33
CA ILE A 160 1.45 -20.33 -0.01
C ILE A 160 0.53 -19.91 1.15
N GLY A 161 0.18 -20.81 2.04
CA GLY A 161 -0.72 -20.49 3.17
C GLY A 161 -2.15 -20.15 2.72
N HIS A 162 -2.77 -19.17 3.38
CA HIS A 162 -4.14 -18.75 3.07
C HIS A 162 -4.13 -17.42 2.33
N PRO A 163 -4.40 -17.41 1.02
CA PRO A 163 -4.60 -16.15 0.28
C PRO A 163 -5.76 -15.35 0.88
N TYR A 164 -5.65 -14.03 0.79
CA TYR A 164 -6.70 -13.12 1.23
C TYR A 164 -6.98 -12.07 0.15
N ILE A 165 -8.16 -11.49 0.16
CA ILE A 165 -8.54 -10.41 -0.75
C ILE A 165 -9.31 -9.35 0.02
N THR A 166 -9.09 -8.10 -0.35
CA THR A 166 -9.81 -6.97 0.21
C THR A 166 -10.22 -6.02 -0.88
N SER A 167 -11.42 -5.46 -0.75
CA SER A 167 -11.93 -4.43 -1.67
C SER A 167 -11.21 -3.10 -1.46
N GLY A 168 -10.93 -2.41 -2.55
CA GLY A 168 -10.49 -1.02 -2.50
C GLY A 168 -11.63 -0.10 -2.06
N ALA A 169 -11.29 1.06 -1.48
CA ALA A 169 -12.28 2.02 -1.02
C ALA A 169 -13.08 2.60 -2.20
N ALA A 170 -14.37 2.28 -2.31
CA ALA A 170 -15.25 2.74 -3.39
C ALA A 170 -15.30 4.28 -3.47
N SER A 171 -15.20 4.96 -2.33
CA SER A 171 -15.11 6.43 -2.25
C SER A 171 -13.90 7.02 -2.96
N LEU A 172 -12.81 6.27 -3.08
CA LEU A 172 -11.60 6.66 -3.79
C LEU A 172 -11.63 6.16 -5.25
N ILE A 173 -11.98 4.90 -5.49
CA ILE A 173 -11.99 4.26 -6.81
C ILE A 173 -12.84 5.04 -7.82
N LYS A 174 -13.98 5.59 -7.41
CA LYS A 174 -14.86 6.40 -8.26
C LYS A 174 -14.16 7.58 -8.95
N HIS A 175 -13.03 8.03 -8.46
CA HIS A 175 -12.25 9.12 -9.05
C HIS A 175 -11.29 8.65 -10.15
N PHE A 176 -11.10 7.34 -10.31
CA PHE A 176 -10.20 6.70 -11.27
C PHE A 176 -10.96 5.89 -12.32
N VAL A 177 -12.06 6.43 -12.86
CA VAL A 177 -12.91 5.73 -13.84
C VAL A 177 -12.48 6.03 -15.27
N LYS A 178 -12.19 7.31 -15.55
CA LYS A 178 -11.80 7.73 -16.89
C LYS A 178 -10.33 7.42 -17.12
N ASP A 179 -10.02 6.82 -18.28
CA ASP A 179 -8.66 6.49 -18.71
C ASP A 179 -7.93 5.45 -17.82
N PHE A 180 -8.67 4.72 -16.97
CA PHE A 180 -8.14 3.64 -16.15
C PHE A 180 -8.79 2.30 -16.49
N TYR A 181 -7.98 1.26 -16.60
CA TYR A 181 -8.45 -0.11 -16.49
C TYR A 181 -8.75 -0.45 -15.03
N HIS A 182 -9.70 -1.34 -14.80
CA HIS A 182 -10.07 -1.79 -13.46
C HIS A 182 -9.79 -3.27 -13.31
N GLY A 183 -9.24 -3.69 -12.17
CA GLY A 183 -8.92 -5.10 -11.96
C GLY A 183 -8.41 -5.40 -10.55
N ILE A 184 -7.98 -6.66 -10.38
CA ILE A 184 -7.44 -7.17 -9.12
C ILE A 184 -5.91 -7.12 -9.21
N THR A 185 -5.26 -6.54 -8.19
CA THR A 185 -3.80 -6.57 -8.09
C THR A 185 -3.37 -7.63 -7.10
N VAL A 186 -2.46 -8.52 -7.53
CA VAL A 186 -1.90 -9.57 -6.67
C VAL A 186 -0.59 -9.10 -6.05
N THR A 187 -0.45 -9.29 -4.74
CA THR A 187 0.77 -9.04 -3.98
C THR A 187 1.43 -10.36 -3.59
N CYS A 188 2.69 -10.51 -3.99
CA CYS A 188 3.51 -11.68 -3.68
C CYS A 188 4.58 -11.34 -2.63
N PRO A 189 5.04 -12.34 -1.82
CA PRO A 189 6.06 -12.12 -0.78
C PRO A 189 7.47 -11.90 -1.33
N GLY A 190 7.67 -11.97 -2.62
CA GLY A 190 8.96 -11.76 -3.27
C GLY A 190 8.82 -11.41 -4.73
N PHE A 191 9.93 -10.92 -5.33
CA PHE A 191 9.91 -10.38 -6.68
C PHE A 191 10.21 -11.41 -7.76
N TYR A 192 11.09 -12.38 -7.51
CA TYR A 192 11.51 -13.37 -8.52
C TYR A 192 10.70 -14.67 -8.40
N GLY A 193 11.09 -15.56 -7.51
CA GLY A 193 10.46 -16.87 -7.34
C GLY A 193 8.96 -16.82 -7.11
N PRO A 194 8.44 -16.04 -6.13
CA PRO A 194 7.01 -15.95 -5.86
C PRO A 194 6.18 -15.38 -7.01
N GLN A 195 6.81 -14.62 -7.92
CA GLN A 195 6.14 -14.09 -9.13
C GLN A 195 6.45 -14.91 -10.39
N GLY A 196 7.16 -16.04 -10.28
CA GLY A 196 7.55 -16.86 -11.43
C GLY A 196 8.49 -16.16 -12.41
N ARG A 197 9.21 -15.12 -11.99
CA ARG A 197 10.11 -14.34 -12.86
C ARG A 197 11.42 -15.11 -13.07
N ILE A 198 11.90 -15.12 -14.30
CA ILE A 198 13.21 -15.65 -14.62
C ILE A 198 14.27 -14.58 -14.35
N CYS A 199 15.26 -14.90 -13.53
CA CYS A 199 16.42 -14.03 -13.35
C CYS A 199 17.38 -14.19 -14.53
N LEU A 200 17.51 -13.17 -15.36
CA LEU A 200 18.41 -13.20 -16.53
C LEU A 200 19.90 -13.23 -16.15
N LEU A 201 20.26 -12.92 -14.91
CA LEU A 201 21.66 -12.95 -14.42
C LEU A 201 22.12 -14.36 -14.05
N TYR A 202 21.20 -15.30 -13.83
CA TYR A 202 21.51 -16.68 -13.49
C TYR A 202 20.74 -17.59 -14.43
N THR A 203 21.44 -18.49 -15.10
CA THR A 203 20.88 -19.48 -16.03
C THR A 203 20.06 -20.56 -15.33
N SER A 204 19.97 -20.55 -14.00
CA SER A 204 19.16 -21.47 -13.21
C SER A 204 17.81 -20.83 -12.85
N ARG A 205 16.75 -21.61 -12.99
CA ARG A 205 15.43 -21.25 -12.45
C ARG A 205 15.57 -21.00 -10.95
N CYS A 206 15.00 -19.89 -10.46
CA CYS A 206 14.73 -19.80 -9.04
C CYS A 206 13.72 -20.89 -8.72
N VAL A 207 14.16 -21.94 -8.05
CA VAL A 207 13.33 -23.06 -7.59
C VAL A 207 12.84 -22.72 -6.20
#